data_7164523e455f73d52e45a2918e88afc7
#
_entry.id   7164523e455f73d52e45a2918e88afc7
#
_cell.length_a   1.000
_cell.length_b   1.000
_cell.length_c   1.000
_cell.angle_alpha   90.00
_cell.angle_beta   90.00
_cell.angle_gamma   90.00
#
_symmetry.space_group_name_H-M   'P 1'
#
loop_
_entity.id
_entity.type
_entity.pdbx_description
1 polymer ?
#
loop_
_entity_poly.entity_id
_entity_poly.type
_entity_poly.pdbx_seq_one_letter_code
_entity_poly.pdbx_strand_id
1 'polypeptide(L)'
;MKFLSYYQLERNPFGKYVEEKNIYSSEDAKEAQARIEYAVEIDGIALITGEPGTGKTTVVRKYLDELDADLYKLIYLSAGNYKVFDFYHALCDSLNIPTERCQRINMFSRIQNEFVRMQEEDRVKPIVIIDDAHMLSAKVIEEFKIFYDFDFDSRCYVSLVMMGNQGIRDMIKQIKFESLRDRIVTNYDMKGLTDDETAEYVRSRLECCGGNPEMFSRQVTNAINLAGRSNCRRINSIVTGMLMLGYAEKRTTFDVDDVKKARDEMLI
;
A
#
# COMPACT_ATOMS: atom_id res chain seq x y z
N MET A 1 -16.42 9.46 -20.71
CA MET A 1 -17.44 8.38 -20.53
C MET A 1 -18.82 9.07 -20.40
N LYS A 2 -19.86 8.59 -21.10
CA LYS A 2 -21.18 9.28 -21.11
C LYS A 2 -21.86 9.39 -19.73
N PHE A 3 -21.63 8.44 -18.83
CA PHE A 3 -22.21 8.49 -17.48
C PHE A 3 -21.58 9.61 -16.60
N LEU A 4 -20.31 9.93 -16.81
CA LEU A 4 -19.68 11.05 -16.07
C LEU A 4 -20.40 12.37 -16.34
N SER A 5 -20.63 12.68 -17.61
CA SER A 5 -21.37 13.90 -17.99
C SER A 5 -22.80 13.92 -17.47
N TYR A 6 -23.45 12.74 -17.36
CA TYR A 6 -24.80 12.63 -16.79
C TYR A 6 -24.87 13.03 -15.32
N TYR A 7 -23.86 12.61 -14.53
CA TYR A 7 -23.75 12.94 -13.11
C TYR A 7 -22.92 14.21 -12.84
N GLN A 8 -22.60 14.99 -13.88
CA GLN A 8 -21.79 16.21 -13.81
C GLN A 8 -20.38 15.97 -13.20
N LEU A 9 -19.83 14.77 -13.37
CA LEU A 9 -18.54 14.39 -12.86
C LEU A 9 -17.44 14.79 -13.85
N GLU A 10 -16.42 15.51 -13.36
CA GLU A 10 -15.25 15.89 -14.14
C GLU A 10 -14.40 14.67 -14.53
N ARG A 11 -14.31 13.69 -13.63
CA ARG A 11 -13.57 12.43 -13.78
C ARG A 11 -14.24 11.31 -13.01
N ASN A 12 -13.76 10.06 -13.20
CA ASN A 12 -14.29 8.92 -12.43
C ASN A 12 -13.85 9.03 -10.96
N PRO A 13 -14.76 9.28 -10.00
CA PRO A 13 -14.42 9.44 -8.59
C PRO A 13 -13.84 8.15 -7.97
N PHE A 14 -14.17 6.99 -8.51
CA PHE A 14 -13.77 5.68 -7.99
C PHE A 14 -12.70 4.99 -8.86
N GLY A 15 -12.01 5.77 -9.71
CA GLY A 15 -10.87 5.30 -10.51
C GLY A 15 -9.62 5.01 -9.67
N LYS A 16 -8.64 4.35 -10.28
CA LYS A 16 -7.35 4.01 -9.62
C LYS A 16 -6.54 5.24 -9.24
N TYR A 17 -6.56 6.29 -10.07
CA TYR A 17 -5.80 7.50 -9.83
C TYR A 17 -6.57 8.45 -8.92
N VAL A 18 -5.91 8.86 -7.84
CA VAL A 18 -6.38 9.88 -6.89
C VAL A 18 -5.22 10.82 -6.65
N GLU A 19 -5.45 12.12 -6.77
CA GLU A 19 -4.47 13.12 -6.36
C GLU A 19 -4.23 13.01 -4.85
N GLU A 20 -2.98 13.19 -4.42
CA GLU A 20 -2.57 12.98 -3.02
C GLU A 20 -3.41 13.77 -2.03
N LYS A 21 -3.68 15.06 -2.35
CA LYS A 21 -4.55 15.93 -1.52
C LYS A 21 -5.99 15.43 -1.35
N ASN A 22 -6.43 14.52 -2.23
CA ASN A 22 -7.78 13.94 -2.24
C ASN A 22 -7.82 12.50 -1.73
N ILE A 23 -6.70 12.00 -1.19
CA ILE A 23 -6.66 10.68 -0.55
C ILE A 23 -7.40 10.77 0.78
N TYR A 24 -8.49 10.00 0.90
CA TYR A 24 -9.23 9.86 2.16
C TYR A 24 -8.35 9.14 3.20
N SER A 25 -8.27 9.70 4.39
CA SER A 25 -7.45 9.18 5.48
C SER A 25 -8.35 8.63 6.59
N SER A 26 -8.65 7.32 6.53
CA SER A 26 -9.37 6.61 7.59
C SER A 26 -8.52 6.51 8.86
N GLU A 27 -9.14 6.19 10.01
CA GLU A 27 -8.39 5.93 11.25
C GLU A 27 -7.43 4.74 11.09
N ASP A 28 -7.86 3.70 10.36
CA ASP A 28 -7.04 2.56 9.99
C ASP A 28 -5.80 2.97 9.16
N ALA A 29 -5.97 3.91 8.22
CA ALA A 29 -4.88 4.45 7.42
C ALA A 29 -3.92 5.33 8.24
N LYS A 30 -4.44 6.14 9.16
CA LYS A 30 -3.64 6.97 10.08
C LYS A 30 -2.79 6.12 11.00
N GLU A 31 -3.36 5.06 11.58
CA GLU A 31 -2.62 4.13 12.44
C GLU A 31 -1.52 3.40 11.66
N ALA A 32 -1.81 2.93 10.44
CA ALA A 32 -0.80 2.31 9.59
C ALA A 32 0.33 3.28 9.26
N GLN A 33 0.01 4.55 8.93
CA GLN A 33 0.99 5.60 8.68
C GLN A 33 1.87 5.85 9.92
N ALA A 34 1.28 6.01 11.11
CA ALA A 34 2.03 6.22 12.35
C ALA A 34 2.99 5.07 12.67
N ARG A 35 2.60 3.82 12.35
CA ARG A 35 3.49 2.65 12.49
C ARG A 35 4.67 2.68 11.54
N ILE A 36 4.45 3.11 10.30
CA ILE A 36 5.52 3.26 9.30
C ILE A 36 6.48 4.38 9.74
N GLU A 37 5.92 5.52 10.14
CA GLU A 37 6.65 6.69 10.61
C GLU A 37 7.60 6.35 11.78
N TYR A 38 7.07 5.68 12.81
CA TYR A 38 7.87 5.20 13.93
C TYR A 38 9.01 4.26 13.47
N ALA A 39 8.74 3.32 12.57
CA ALA A 39 9.79 2.41 12.08
C ALA A 39 10.88 3.16 11.29
N VAL A 40 10.49 4.16 10.48
CA VAL A 40 11.43 4.99 9.72
C VAL A 40 12.27 5.88 10.63
N GLU A 41 11.68 6.40 11.71
CA GLU A 41 12.38 7.24 12.67
C GLU A 41 13.57 6.51 13.34
N ILE A 42 13.37 5.23 13.66
CA ILE A 42 14.37 4.41 14.37
C ILE A 42 15.16 3.46 13.45
N ASP A 43 15.12 3.66 12.14
CA ASP A 43 15.75 2.78 11.13
C ASP A 43 15.36 1.29 11.29
N GLY A 44 14.08 1.04 11.62
CA GLY A 44 13.54 -0.28 11.95
C GLY A 44 12.75 -0.92 10.79
N ILE A 45 12.10 -2.05 11.10
CA ILE A 45 11.28 -2.81 10.16
C ILE A 45 9.80 -2.68 10.53
N ALA A 46 8.97 -2.19 9.59
CA ALA A 46 7.53 -2.20 9.68
C ALA A 46 6.92 -3.33 8.84
N LEU A 47 5.93 -4.03 9.40
CA LEU A 47 5.13 -5.01 8.69
C LEU A 47 3.67 -4.55 8.64
N ILE A 48 3.18 -4.18 7.45
CA ILE A 48 1.80 -3.75 7.23
C ILE A 48 1.07 -4.83 6.43
N THR A 49 0.12 -5.48 7.07
CA THR A 49 -0.69 -6.54 6.45
C THR A 49 -2.13 -6.09 6.25
N GLY A 50 -2.89 -6.85 5.51
CA GLY A 50 -4.32 -6.63 5.25
C GLY A 50 -4.75 -7.23 3.92
N GLU A 51 -6.05 -7.36 3.69
CA GLU A 51 -6.57 -7.88 2.43
C GLU A 51 -6.16 -7.01 1.23
N PRO A 52 -6.03 -7.59 0.01
CA PRO A 52 -5.81 -6.82 -1.21
C PRO A 52 -6.94 -5.78 -1.41
N GLY A 53 -6.58 -4.50 -1.52
CA GLY A 53 -7.54 -3.41 -1.71
C GLY A 53 -7.95 -2.65 -0.45
N THR A 54 -7.38 -2.94 0.73
CA THR A 54 -7.61 -2.17 1.98
C THR A 54 -6.92 -0.80 2.00
N GLY A 55 -6.04 -0.51 1.04
CA GLY A 55 -5.38 0.80 0.95
C GLY A 55 -3.91 0.83 1.36
N LYS A 56 -3.26 -0.30 1.66
CA LYS A 56 -1.85 -0.37 2.10
C LYS A 56 -0.90 0.48 1.25
N THR A 57 -0.87 0.23 -0.05
CA THR A 57 -0.01 0.98 -0.99
C THR A 57 -0.38 2.47 -1.05
N THR A 58 -1.65 2.80 -0.85
CA THR A 58 -2.12 4.20 -0.82
C THR A 58 -1.61 4.93 0.42
N VAL A 59 -1.64 4.30 1.59
CA VAL A 59 -1.10 4.86 2.84
C VAL A 59 0.40 5.11 2.71
N VAL A 60 1.15 4.11 2.24
CA VAL A 60 2.60 4.27 2.02
C VAL A 60 2.89 5.39 1.04
N ARG A 61 2.19 5.44 -0.12
CA ARG A 61 2.39 6.51 -1.10
C ARG A 61 2.14 7.88 -0.48
N LYS A 62 1.03 8.06 0.26
CA LYS A 62 0.73 9.32 0.94
C LYS A 62 1.83 9.72 1.91
N TYR A 63 2.29 8.78 2.75
CA TYR A 63 3.39 9.05 3.68
C TYR A 63 4.67 9.48 2.96
N LEU A 64 5.02 8.81 1.87
CA LEU A 64 6.24 9.09 1.11
C LEU A 64 6.21 10.47 0.43
N ASP A 65 5.02 10.90 -0.01
CA ASP A 65 4.83 12.22 -0.63
C ASP A 65 4.96 13.37 0.40
N GLU A 66 4.81 13.06 1.70
CA GLU A 66 5.01 14.01 2.81
C GLU A 66 6.49 14.12 3.26
N LEU A 67 7.36 13.19 2.81
CA LEU A 67 8.77 13.17 3.17
C LEU A 67 9.61 14.15 2.33
N ASP A 68 10.60 14.75 2.98
CA ASP A 68 11.60 15.58 2.32
C ASP A 68 12.54 14.71 1.47
N ALA A 69 12.51 14.90 0.15
CA ALA A 69 13.32 14.14 -0.79
C ALA A 69 14.84 14.36 -0.63
N ASP A 70 15.25 15.45 0.02
CA ASP A 70 16.66 15.73 0.32
C ASP A 70 17.16 14.94 1.54
N LEU A 71 16.23 14.48 2.41
CA LEU A 71 16.57 13.73 3.62
C LEU A 71 16.31 12.22 3.50
N TYR A 72 15.47 11.82 2.56
CA TYR A 72 15.06 10.41 2.41
C TYR A 72 15.23 9.90 0.98
N LYS A 73 15.82 8.72 0.85
CA LYS A 73 15.90 8.00 -0.43
C LYS A 73 14.94 6.82 -0.44
N LEU A 74 13.96 6.89 -1.34
CA LEU A 74 12.95 5.85 -1.51
C LEU A 74 13.41 4.79 -2.49
N ILE A 75 13.30 3.52 -2.08
CA ILE A 75 13.61 2.34 -2.86
C ILE A 75 12.38 1.46 -2.87
N TYR A 76 11.59 1.49 -3.95
CA TYR A 76 10.34 0.74 -4.06
C TYR A 76 10.53 -0.52 -4.89
N LEU A 77 10.19 -1.66 -4.30
CA LEU A 77 10.20 -2.97 -4.94
C LEU A 77 8.79 -3.56 -4.91
N SER A 78 8.18 -3.74 -6.08
CA SER A 78 6.98 -4.55 -6.20
C SER A 78 7.37 -6.02 -6.24
N ALA A 79 7.02 -6.77 -5.19
CA ALA A 79 7.37 -8.18 -5.11
C ALA A 79 6.66 -8.99 -6.21
N GLY A 80 7.39 -9.93 -6.76
CA GLY A 80 6.92 -10.90 -7.74
C GLY A 80 7.57 -12.24 -7.48
N ASN A 81 7.54 -13.13 -8.45
CA ASN A 81 8.21 -14.44 -8.35
C ASN A 81 9.74 -14.30 -8.53
N TYR A 82 10.36 -13.46 -7.70
CA TYR A 82 11.81 -13.27 -7.73
C TYR A 82 12.56 -14.50 -7.28
N LYS A 83 13.59 -14.85 -8.05
CA LYS A 83 14.70 -15.64 -7.52
C LYS A 83 15.61 -14.72 -6.70
N VAL A 84 16.46 -15.30 -5.85
CA VAL A 84 17.40 -14.52 -5.02
C VAL A 84 18.26 -13.56 -5.86
N PHE A 85 18.72 -14.01 -7.02
CA PHE A 85 19.53 -13.19 -7.91
C PHE A 85 18.76 -12.00 -8.49
N ASP A 86 17.50 -12.21 -8.89
CA ASP A 86 16.63 -11.17 -9.41
C ASP A 86 16.34 -10.09 -8.35
N PHE A 87 16.18 -10.51 -7.09
CA PHE A 87 16.00 -9.60 -5.96
C PHE A 87 17.21 -8.67 -5.77
N TYR A 88 18.43 -9.22 -5.80
CA TYR A 88 19.65 -8.40 -5.73
C TYR A 88 19.82 -7.46 -6.92
N HIS A 89 19.47 -7.91 -8.12
CA HIS A 89 19.47 -7.03 -9.30
C HIS A 89 18.49 -5.88 -9.14
N ALA A 90 17.27 -6.16 -8.72
CA ALA A 90 16.24 -5.12 -8.51
C ALA A 90 16.68 -4.06 -7.48
N LEU A 91 17.33 -4.49 -6.39
CA LEU A 91 17.95 -3.58 -5.42
C LEU A 91 19.09 -2.76 -6.03
N CYS A 92 20.03 -3.41 -6.72
CA CYS A 92 21.14 -2.72 -7.39
C CYS A 92 20.64 -1.69 -8.39
N ASP A 93 19.65 -2.05 -9.22
CA ASP A 93 19.06 -1.14 -10.22
C ASP A 93 18.41 0.06 -9.54
N SER A 94 17.66 -0.15 -8.45
CA SER A 94 17.03 0.93 -7.67
C SER A 94 18.03 1.87 -6.98
N LEU A 95 19.22 1.34 -6.69
CA LEU A 95 20.34 2.08 -6.08
C LEU A 95 21.33 2.63 -7.13
N ASN A 96 21.09 2.41 -8.43
CA ASN A 96 22.01 2.73 -9.52
C ASN A 96 23.42 2.08 -9.38
N ILE A 97 23.48 0.89 -8.79
CA ILE A 97 24.71 0.11 -8.63
C ILE A 97 24.94 -0.74 -9.89
N PRO A 98 26.07 -0.60 -10.60
CA PRO A 98 26.36 -1.40 -11.78
C PRO A 98 26.46 -2.89 -11.45
N THR A 99 25.72 -3.73 -12.20
CA THR A 99 25.66 -5.19 -11.95
C THR A 99 26.39 -6.03 -12.99
N GLU A 100 27.04 -5.39 -13.99
CA GLU A 100 27.73 -6.11 -15.05
C GLU A 100 28.81 -7.05 -14.49
N ARG A 101 28.68 -8.35 -14.82
CA ARG A 101 29.58 -9.45 -14.37
C ARG A 101 29.71 -9.61 -12.84
N CYS A 102 28.71 -9.13 -12.06
CA CYS A 102 28.72 -9.25 -10.60
C CYS A 102 28.20 -10.61 -10.14
N GLN A 103 28.91 -11.21 -9.18
CA GLN A 103 28.40 -12.35 -8.40
C GLN A 103 27.50 -11.82 -7.27
N ARG A 104 26.56 -12.66 -6.80
CA ARG A 104 25.63 -12.31 -5.71
C ARG A 104 26.33 -11.73 -4.47
N ILE A 105 27.43 -12.34 -4.05
CA ILE A 105 28.17 -11.88 -2.86
C ILE A 105 28.70 -10.44 -3.04
N ASN A 106 29.10 -10.07 -4.23
CA ASN A 106 29.58 -8.72 -4.52
C ASN A 106 28.42 -7.72 -4.52
N MET A 107 27.22 -8.13 -4.98
CA MET A 107 26.02 -7.29 -4.92
C MET A 107 25.62 -7.03 -3.47
N PHE A 108 25.60 -8.06 -2.62
CA PHE A 108 25.32 -7.93 -1.19
C PHE A 108 26.20 -6.82 -0.55
N SER A 109 27.52 -6.95 -0.67
CA SER A 109 28.45 -5.98 -0.08
C SER A 109 28.30 -4.58 -0.68
N ARG A 110 28.07 -4.47 -1.97
CA ARG A 110 27.88 -3.16 -2.63
C ARG A 110 26.61 -2.46 -2.16
N ILE A 111 25.52 -3.19 -2.01
CA ILE A 111 24.25 -2.65 -1.52
C ILE A 111 24.41 -2.18 -0.07
N GLN A 112 25.04 -2.98 0.80
CA GLN A 112 25.29 -2.59 2.19
C GLN A 112 26.19 -1.35 2.28
N ASN A 113 27.29 -1.31 1.52
CA ASN A 113 28.17 -0.15 1.48
C ASN A 113 27.45 1.11 0.99
N GLU A 114 26.52 0.96 0.05
CA GLU A 114 25.72 2.09 -0.45
C GLU A 114 24.76 2.63 0.63
N PHE A 115 24.11 1.75 1.40
CA PHE A 115 23.28 2.19 2.53
C PHE A 115 24.10 2.94 3.59
N VAL A 116 25.28 2.43 3.94
CA VAL A 116 26.20 3.10 4.86
C VAL A 116 26.63 4.47 4.31
N ARG A 117 27.02 4.53 3.03
CA ARG A 117 27.44 5.78 2.36
C ARG A 117 26.31 6.83 2.39
N MET A 118 25.08 6.43 2.07
CA MET A 118 23.93 7.33 2.10
C MET A 118 23.73 7.98 3.45
N GLN A 119 23.77 7.22 4.56
CA GLN A 119 23.58 7.77 5.88
C GLN A 119 24.79 8.52 6.42
N GLU A 120 26.00 7.99 6.27
CA GLU A 120 27.19 8.59 6.89
C GLU A 120 27.77 9.76 6.08
N GLU A 121 27.79 9.66 4.75
CA GLU A 121 28.37 10.69 3.87
C GLU A 121 27.30 11.66 3.36
N ASP A 122 26.22 11.15 2.76
CA ASP A 122 25.20 12.01 2.14
C ASP A 122 24.19 12.56 3.15
N ARG A 123 24.09 11.99 4.35
CA ARG A 123 23.07 12.31 5.38
C ARG A 123 21.63 12.06 4.92
N VAL A 124 21.45 11.08 4.05
CA VAL A 124 20.18 10.67 3.47
C VAL A 124 19.77 9.32 4.06
N LYS A 125 18.56 9.21 4.60
CA LYS A 125 18.02 7.95 5.13
C LYS A 125 17.39 7.10 4.03
N PRO A 126 17.90 5.90 3.72
CA PRO A 126 17.24 5.01 2.76
C PRO A 126 16.03 4.31 3.40
N ILE A 127 14.92 4.29 2.66
CA ILE A 127 13.70 3.58 3.00
C ILE A 127 13.41 2.58 1.89
N VAL A 128 13.50 1.29 2.22
CA VAL A 128 13.15 0.21 1.29
C VAL A 128 11.70 -0.22 1.54
N ILE A 129 10.91 -0.21 0.48
CA ILE A 129 9.51 -0.62 0.52
C ILE A 129 9.35 -1.85 -0.34
N ILE A 130 8.83 -2.91 0.24
CA ILE A 130 8.50 -4.15 -0.46
C ILE A 130 6.98 -4.31 -0.47
N ASP A 131 6.37 -4.03 -1.62
CA ASP A 131 4.94 -4.23 -1.81
C ASP A 131 4.66 -5.67 -2.26
N ASP A 132 3.51 -6.20 -1.87
CA ASP A 132 3.11 -7.59 -2.09
C ASP A 132 4.14 -8.63 -1.58
N ALA A 133 4.83 -8.35 -0.48
CA ALA A 133 5.90 -9.20 0.09
C ALA A 133 5.51 -10.68 0.27
N HIS A 134 4.21 -10.99 0.35
CA HIS A 134 3.70 -12.36 0.39
C HIS A 134 3.92 -13.16 -0.90
N MET A 135 4.28 -12.50 -2.01
CA MET A 135 4.65 -13.14 -3.28
C MET A 135 6.10 -13.62 -3.31
N LEU A 136 6.93 -13.18 -2.35
CA LEU A 136 8.33 -13.58 -2.27
C LEU A 136 8.48 -15.00 -1.78
N SER A 137 9.46 -15.72 -2.33
CA SER A 137 9.82 -17.03 -1.80
C SER A 137 10.54 -16.90 -0.46
N ALA A 138 10.44 -17.94 0.36
CA ALA A 138 11.17 -18.03 1.64
C ALA A 138 12.68 -17.76 1.48
N LYS A 139 13.29 -18.21 0.38
CA LYS A 139 14.71 -17.98 0.09
C LYS A 139 15.06 -16.52 -0.13
N VAL A 140 14.14 -15.72 -0.70
CA VAL A 140 14.35 -14.28 -0.87
C VAL A 140 14.20 -13.57 0.48
N ILE A 141 13.25 -13.98 1.32
CA ILE A 141 13.07 -13.38 2.65
C ILE A 141 14.27 -13.69 3.57
N GLU A 142 14.92 -14.84 3.43
CA GLU A 142 16.17 -15.16 4.13
C GLU A 142 17.32 -14.19 3.78
N GLU A 143 17.29 -13.58 2.60
CA GLU A 143 18.28 -12.56 2.20
C GLU A 143 18.00 -11.16 2.80
N PHE A 144 16.87 -10.97 3.49
CA PHE A 144 16.54 -9.66 4.11
C PHE A 144 17.51 -9.24 5.21
N LYS A 145 18.38 -10.14 5.66
CA LYS A 145 19.54 -9.80 6.50
C LYS A 145 20.40 -8.66 5.92
N ILE A 146 20.35 -8.45 4.59
CA ILE A 146 21.02 -7.31 3.94
C ILE A 146 20.57 -5.96 4.49
N PHE A 147 19.36 -5.88 5.06
CA PHE A 147 18.80 -4.65 5.60
C PHE A 147 19.09 -4.42 7.08
N TYR A 148 19.57 -5.44 7.81
CA TYR A 148 19.75 -5.33 9.27
C TYR A 148 21.05 -5.94 9.82
N ASP A 149 21.84 -6.66 9.00
CA ASP A 149 23.10 -7.28 9.45
C ASP A 149 24.29 -6.37 9.12
N PHE A 150 24.43 -5.29 9.90
CA PHE A 150 25.53 -4.33 9.80
C PHE A 150 26.34 -4.32 11.08
N ASP A 151 27.65 -4.08 10.99
CA ASP A 151 28.55 -3.83 12.12
C ASP A 151 28.35 -4.80 13.30
N PHE A 152 28.35 -6.12 13.03
CA PHE A 152 28.05 -7.15 14.04
C PHE A 152 26.68 -6.95 14.72
N ASP A 153 25.66 -6.55 13.95
CA ASP A 153 24.28 -6.33 14.41
C ASP A 153 24.12 -5.15 15.41
N SER A 154 25.02 -4.19 15.36
CA SER A 154 25.03 -3.04 16.28
C SER A 154 24.40 -1.77 15.71
N ARG A 155 24.17 -1.70 14.40
CA ARG A 155 23.63 -0.53 13.70
C ARG A 155 22.64 -0.94 12.63
N CYS A 156 21.70 -0.04 12.33
CA CYS A 156 20.82 -0.10 11.15
C CYS A 156 21.06 1.13 10.28
N TYR A 157 21.17 0.93 8.98
CA TYR A 157 21.40 1.99 7.99
C TYR A 157 20.26 2.12 6.99
N VAL A 158 19.17 1.38 7.19
CA VAL A 158 18.04 1.38 6.27
C VAL A 158 16.76 0.99 6.99
N SER A 159 15.69 1.72 6.72
CA SER A 159 14.35 1.34 7.16
C SER A 159 13.70 0.40 6.15
N LEU A 160 13.01 -0.62 6.61
CA LEU A 160 12.31 -1.58 5.76
C LEU A 160 10.81 -1.56 6.05
N VAL A 161 10.00 -1.27 5.04
CA VAL A 161 8.54 -1.37 5.10
C VAL A 161 8.08 -2.53 4.23
N MET A 162 7.59 -3.58 4.87
CA MET A 162 7.01 -4.74 4.19
C MET A 162 5.49 -4.63 4.15
N MET A 163 4.90 -4.74 2.97
CA MET A 163 3.45 -4.77 2.79
C MET A 163 3.01 -6.09 2.17
N GLY A 164 1.89 -6.64 2.65
CA GLY A 164 1.35 -7.86 2.06
C GLY A 164 0.00 -8.27 2.64
N ASN A 165 -0.44 -9.46 2.28
CA ASN A 165 -1.58 -10.11 2.93
C ASN A 165 -1.12 -10.94 4.14
N GLN A 166 -2.04 -11.67 4.78
CA GLN A 166 -1.71 -12.51 5.94
C GLN A 166 -0.65 -13.58 5.66
N GLY A 167 -0.46 -13.98 4.39
CA GLY A 167 0.53 -14.99 4.00
C GLY A 167 1.98 -14.62 4.38
N ILE A 168 2.36 -13.32 4.29
CA ILE A 168 3.70 -12.88 4.73
C ILE A 168 3.85 -13.01 6.25
N ARG A 169 2.80 -12.68 7.02
CA ARG A 169 2.79 -12.81 8.47
C ARG A 169 2.96 -14.27 8.91
N ASP A 170 2.26 -15.19 8.25
CA ASP A 170 2.35 -16.62 8.56
C ASP A 170 3.71 -17.19 8.15
N MET A 171 4.30 -16.69 7.08
CA MET A 171 5.66 -17.05 6.67
C MET A 171 6.69 -16.61 7.72
N ILE A 172 6.63 -15.36 8.19
CA ILE A 172 7.58 -14.81 9.18
C ILE A 172 7.47 -15.51 10.55
N LYS A 173 6.32 -16.09 10.89
CA LYS A 173 6.17 -16.88 12.13
C LYS A 173 6.99 -18.18 12.16
N GLN A 174 7.46 -18.66 11.01
CA GLN A 174 8.30 -19.87 10.97
C GLN A 174 9.62 -19.63 11.71
N ILE A 175 10.14 -20.68 12.38
CA ILE A 175 11.35 -20.61 13.22
C ILE A 175 12.56 -20.02 12.48
N LYS A 176 12.74 -20.35 11.20
CA LYS A 176 13.87 -19.88 10.41
C LYS A 176 13.90 -18.36 10.18
N PHE A 177 12.79 -17.65 10.43
CA PHE A 177 12.68 -16.18 10.34
C PHE A 177 12.69 -15.50 11.70
N GLU A 178 13.07 -16.16 12.77
CA GLU A 178 13.12 -15.59 14.12
C GLU A 178 13.96 -14.32 14.16
N SER A 179 15.15 -14.32 13.59
CA SER A 179 16.01 -13.14 13.52
C SER A 179 15.38 -11.94 12.81
N LEU A 180 14.65 -12.17 11.71
CA LEU A 180 13.90 -11.10 11.04
C LEU A 180 12.71 -10.63 11.90
N ARG A 181 11.98 -11.56 12.50
CA ARG A 181 10.80 -11.26 13.32
C ARG A 181 11.15 -10.39 14.52
N ASP A 182 12.27 -10.67 15.19
CA ASP A 182 12.72 -9.92 16.37
C ASP A 182 13.13 -8.47 16.05
N ARG A 183 13.39 -8.17 14.78
CA ARG A 183 13.69 -6.82 14.26
C ARG A 183 12.49 -6.05 13.74
N ILE A 184 11.31 -6.69 13.67
CA ILE A 184 10.08 -6.00 13.31
C ILE A 184 9.62 -5.17 14.50
N VAL A 185 9.82 -3.87 14.42
CA VAL A 185 9.49 -2.91 15.50
C VAL A 185 8.01 -2.55 15.51
N THR A 186 7.34 -2.65 14.35
CA THR A 186 5.89 -2.43 14.25
C THR A 186 5.25 -3.46 13.34
N ASN A 187 4.03 -3.90 13.72
CA ASN A 187 3.23 -4.82 12.94
C ASN A 187 1.77 -4.39 13.03
N TYR A 188 1.16 -4.10 11.88
CA TYR A 188 -0.22 -3.65 11.82
C TYR A 188 -1.00 -4.38 10.72
N ASP A 189 -2.25 -4.72 11.04
CA ASP A 189 -3.17 -5.41 10.12
C ASP A 189 -4.33 -4.50 9.76
N MET A 190 -4.28 -3.94 8.55
CA MET A 190 -5.29 -3.02 8.05
C MET A 190 -6.62 -3.75 7.80
N LYS A 191 -7.67 -3.22 8.38
CA LYS A 191 -9.03 -3.80 8.36
C LYS A 191 -9.91 -3.21 7.26
N GLY A 192 -9.58 -2.00 6.80
CA GLY A 192 -10.38 -1.24 5.84
C GLY A 192 -11.35 -0.27 6.51
N LEU A 193 -12.39 0.16 5.78
CA LEU A 193 -13.27 1.24 6.21
C LEU A 193 -14.42 0.74 7.10
N THR A 194 -14.72 1.47 8.16
CA THR A 194 -15.97 1.30 8.93
C THR A 194 -17.18 1.79 8.12
N ASP A 195 -18.40 1.60 8.64
CA ASP A 195 -19.64 2.10 8.01
C ASP A 195 -19.65 3.62 7.92
N ASP A 196 -19.20 4.31 8.99
CA ASP A 196 -19.12 5.78 9.03
C ASP A 196 -18.09 6.29 8.04
N GLU A 197 -16.91 5.72 8.05
CA GLU A 197 -15.84 6.08 7.12
C GLU A 197 -16.18 5.77 5.67
N THR A 198 -16.95 4.70 5.40
CA THR A 198 -17.42 4.39 4.04
C THR A 198 -18.34 5.47 3.51
N ALA A 199 -19.25 6.01 4.35
CA ALA A 199 -20.11 7.11 3.94
C ALA A 199 -19.31 8.40 3.65
N GLU A 200 -18.36 8.75 4.51
CA GLU A 200 -17.45 9.87 4.31
C GLU A 200 -16.55 9.69 3.10
N TYR A 201 -16.01 8.50 2.91
CA TYR A 201 -15.18 8.15 1.77
C TYR A 201 -15.94 8.33 0.45
N VAL A 202 -17.13 7.75 0.32
CA VAL A 202 -17.96 7.89 -0.89
C VAL A 202 -18.31 9.35 -1.15
N ARG A 203 -18.67 10.10 -0.10
CA ARG A 203 -18.96 11.53 -0.17
C ARG A 203 -17.76 12.31 -0.68
N SER A 204 -16.60 12.19 -0.03
CA SER A 204 -15.39 12.92 -0.38
C SER A 204 -14.91 12.64 -1.81
N ARG A 205 -15.06 11.38 -2.26
CA ARG A 205 -14.71 10.95 -3.63
C ARG A 205 -15.62 11.57 -4.69
N LEU A 206 -16.89 11.75 -4.40
CA LEU A 206 -17.83 12.45 -5.29
C LEU A 206 -17.54 13.94 -5.33
N GLU A 207 -17.41 14.59 -4.17
CA GLU A 207 -17.15 16.02 -4.04
C GLU A 207 -15.88 16.46 -4.77
N CYS A 208 -14.78 15.70 -4.63
CA CYS A 208 -13.51 16.01 -5.30
C CYS A 208 -13.56 15.88 -6.84
N CYS A 209 -14.66 15.35 -7.38
CA CYS A 209 -14.90 15.22 -8.82
C CYS A 209 -16.11 16.03 -9.30
N GLY A 210 -16.65 16.95 -8.47
CA GLY A 210 -17.78 17.80 -8.81
C GLY A 210 -19.15 17.12 -8.73
N GLY A 211 -19.22 15.88 -8.23
CA GLY A 211 -20.47 15.12 -8.12
C GLY A 211 -21.32 15.52 -6.90
N ASN A 212 -22.59 15.16 -6.94
CA ASN A 212 -23.50 15.38 -5.81
C ASN A 212 -23.29 14.27 -4.75
N PRO A 213 -22.84 14.59 -3.51
CA PRO A 213 -22.64 13.63 -2.44
C PRO A 213 -23.93 13.00 -1.92
N GLU A 214 -25.08 13.65 -2.09
CA GLU A 214 -26.38 13.18 -1.60
C GLU A 214 -27.01 12.07 -2.47
N MET A 215 -26.32 11.61 -3.51
CA MET A 215 -26.77 10.49 -4.35
C MET A 215 -26.90 9.18 -3.59
N PHE A 216 -26.11 9.01 -2.52
CA PHE A 216 -26.07 7.81 -1.71
C PHE A 216 -26.47 8.12 -0.27
N SER A 217 -27.65 7.65 0.14
CA SER A 217 -28.12 7.77 1.51
C SER A 217 -27.25 6.96 2.47
N ARG A 218 -27.31 7.26 3.77
CA ARG A 218 -26.61 6.51 4.82
C ARG A 218 -26.91 5.00 4.77
N GLN A 219 -28.18 4.65 4.54
CA GLN A 219 -28.59 3.24 4.43
C GLN A 219 -27.90 2.54 3.25
N VAL A 220 -27.75 3.25 2.12
CA VAL A 220 -27.08 2.73 0.92
C VAL A 220 -25.58 2.59 1.15
N THR A 221 -24.93 3.58 1.79
CA THR A 221 -23.47 3.49 2.08
C THR A 221 -23.14 2.38 3.04
N ASN A 222 -23.99 2.10 4.04
CA ASN A 222 -23.84 0.94 4.92
C ASN A 222 -23.99 -0.39 4.15
N ALA A 223 -24.96 -0.47 3.22
CA ALA A 223 -25.10 -1.65 2.37
C ALA A 223 -23.88 -1.83 1.41
N ILE A 224 -23.31 -0.73 0.89
CA ILE A 224 -22.08 -0.76 0.10
C ILE A 224 -20.91 -1.28 0.94
N ASN A 225 -20.75 -0.82 2.19
CA ASN A 225 -19.70 -1.30 3.07
C ASN A 225 -19.82 -2.81 3.34
N LEU A 226 -21.00 -3.27 3.70
CA LEU A 226 -21.29 -4.68 3.95
C LEU A 226 -20.97 -5.53 2.69
N ALA A 227 -21.45 -5.13 1.52
CA ALA A 227 -21.20 -5.82 0.27
C ALA A 227 -19.71 -5.80 -0.13
N GLY A 228 -19.04 -4.68 0.10
CA GLY A 228 -17.61 -4.47 -0.16
C GLY A 228 -16.69 -5.07 0.91
N ARG A 229 -17.23 -5.55 2.04
CA ARG A 229 -16.46 -6.09 3.19
C ARG A 229 -15.37 -5.13 3.66
N SER A 230 -15.73 -3.87 3.89
CA SER A 230 -14.80 -2.81 4.34
C SER A 230 -13.62 -2.53 3.38
N ASN A 231 -13.65 -3.06 2.16
CA ASN A 231 -12.53 -3.04 1.22
C ASN A 231 -12.70 -1.92 0.19
N CYS A 232 -11.81 -0.94 0.20
CA CYS A 232 -11.89 0.24 -0.69
C CYS A 232 -11.98 -0.12 -2.18
N ARG A 233 -11.26 -1.15 -2.63
CA ARG A 233 -11.30 -1.57 -4.06
C ARG A 233 -12.68 -2.12 -4.43
N ARG A 234 -13.27 -2.95 -3.56
CA ARG A 234 -14.63 -3.50 -3.77
C ARG A 234 -15.68 -2.40 -3.69
N ILE A 235 -15.57 -1.50 -2.70
CA ILE A 235 -16.44 -0.32 -2.56
C ILE A 235 -16.40 0.51 -3.85
N ASN A 236 -15.21 0.82 -4.38
CA ASN A 236 -15.05 1.56 -5.62
C ASN A 236 -15.72 0.88 -6.81
N SER A 237 -15.57 -0.44 -6.92
CA SER A 237 -16.20 -1.22 -7.99
C SER A 237 -17.73 -1.20 -7.87
N ILE A 238 -18.28 -1.43 -6.67
CA ILE A 238 -19.72 -1.41 -6.42
C ILE A 238 -20.30 -0.05 -6.77
N VAL A 239 -19.73 1.04 -6.26
CA VAL A 239 -20.25 2.40 -6.52
C VAL A 239 -20.14 2.76 -8.00
N THR A 240 -19.06 2.36 -8.68
CA THR A 240 -18.93 2.54 -10.13
C THR A 240 -20.03 1.76 -10.89
N GLY A 241 -20.30 0.53 -10.50
CA GLY A 241 -21.39 -0.28 -11.08
C GLY A 241 -22.75 0.37 -10.86
N MET A 242 -23.03 0.85 -9.65
CA MET A 242 -24.27 1.58 -9.35
C MET A 242 -24.45 2.82 -10.25
N LEU A 243 -23.38 3.61 -10.42
CA LEU A 243 -23.42 4.78 -11.32
C LEU A 243 -23.71 4.38 -12.78
N MET A 244 -23.17 3.26 -13.25
CA MET A 244 -23.41 2.75 -14.59
C MET A 244 -24.87 2.28 -14.76
N LEU A 245 -25.39 1.52 -13.80
CA LEU A 245 -26.79 1.07 -13.76
C LEU A 245 -27.76 2.25 -13.72
N GLY A 246 -27.55 3.20 -12.81
CA GLY A 246 -28.36 4.39 -12.71
C GLY A 246 -28.36 5.25 -13.98
N TYR A 247 -27.21 5.36 -14.65
CA TYR A 247 -27.13 6.01 -15.95
C TYR A 247 -28.00 5.31 -17.02
N ALA A 248 -27.96 3.99 -17.08
CA ALA A 248 -28.78 3.22 -18.01
C ALA A 248 -30.29 3.40 -17.76
N GLU A 249 -30.68 3.49 -16.48
CA GLU A 249 -32.06 3.69 -16.04
C GLU A 249 -32.46 5.18 -15.90
N LYS A 250 -31.56 6.12 -16.20
CA LYS A 250 -31.75 7.59 -16.07
C LYS A 250 -32.10 8.01 -14.65
N ARG A 251 -31.50 7.39 -13.64
CA ARG A 251 -31.68 7.72 -12.21
C ARG A 251 -30.45 8.41 -11.63
N THR A 252 -30.70 9.28 -10.65
CA THR A 252 -29.65 10.03 -9.92
C THR A 252 -29.60 9.71 -8.44
N THR A 253 -30.53 8.86 -7.95
CA THR A 253 -30.57 8.38 -6.58
C THR A 253 -30.59 6.85 -6.57
N PHE A 254 -30.05 6.27 -5.52
CA PHE A 254 -29.81 4.84 -5.41
C PHE A 254 -30.44 4.26 -4.14
N ASP A 255 -30.78 2.97 -4.20
CA ASP A 255 -31.29 2.19 -3.08
C ASP A 255 -30.43 0.95 -2.77
N VAL A 256 -30.82 0.18 -1.76
CA VAL A 256 -30.07 -1.02 -1.33
C VAL A 256 -30.12 -2.14 -2.36
N ASP A 257 -31.16 -2.21 -3.19
CA ASP A 257 -31.25 -3.25 -4.23
C ASP A 257 -30.28 -2.96 -5.38
N ASP A 258 -29.97 -1.68 -5.64
CA ASP A 258 -28.93 -1.31 -6.61
C ASP A 258 -27.54 -1.81 -6.19
N VAL A 259 -27.25 -1.84 -4.87
CA VAL A 259 -26.00 -2.40 -4.34
C VAL A 259 -25.88 -3.88 -4.69
N LYS A 260 -26.96 -4.65 -4.52
CA LYS A 260 -26.98 -6.09 -4.86
C LYS A 260 -26.77 -6.32 -6.35
N LYS A 261 -27.49 -5.57 -7.19
CA LYS A 261 -27.33 -5.64 -8.66
C LYS A 261 -25.88 -5.33 -9.09
N ALA A 262 -25.32 -4.21 -8.58
CA ALA A 262 -23.96 -3.82 -8.91
C ALA A 262 -22.92 -4.84 -8.45
N ARG A 263 -23.07 -5.41 -7.24
CA ARG A 263 -22.18 -6.48 -6.76
C ARG A 263 -22.22 -7.71 -7.65
N ASP A 264 -23.42 -8.17 -8.01
CA ASP A 264 -23.60 -9.40 -8.79
C ASP A 264 -23.05 -9.24 -10.22
N GLU A 265 -23.20 -8.05 -10.84
CA GLU A 265 -22.58 -7.74 -12.14
C GLU A 265 -21.06 -7.66 -12.10
N MET A 266 -20.48 -7.22 -10.98
CA MET A 266 -19.04 -7.05 -10.82
C MET A 266 -18.33 -8.35 -10.38
N LEU A 267 -19.02 -9.46 -10.22
CA LEU A 267 -18.48 -10.74 -9.74
C LEU A 267 -17.73 -10.62 -8.39
N ILE A 268 -18.26 -9.80 -7.47
CA ILE A 268 -17.63 -9.50 -6.18
C ILE A 268 -18.28 -10.30 -5.03
#